data_1316aa871b3d4381559fe545a29abc91
#
_entry.id   1316aa871b3d4381559fe545a29abc91
#
_cell.length_a   1.000
_cell.length_b   1.000
_cell.length_c   1.000
_cell.angle_alpha   90.00
_cell.angle_beta   90.00
_cell.angle_gamma   90.00
#
_symmetry.space_group_name_H-M   'P 1'
#
loop_
_entity.id
_entity.type
_entity.pdbx_description
1 polymer ?
#
loop_
_entity_poly.entity_id
_entity_poly.type
_entity_poly.pdbx_seq_one_letter_code
_entity_poly.pdbx_strand_id
1 'polypeptide(L)'
;MLPLLALTALLALAFTALLLITGRGAPQLAAHFGFGLGALPLILAAMAYFVPVLTRGTSARVSLMWIPVLGWTAGLVAVLAFANEFSAFLLSLAALLGGIATLGLGGWTLSRTRHMFGPRHRGLDWYLAALAFLVLALLAAGLMPVIPTHSNGLRLFHLHANLLGFVGLSAIGTLQVLLPTCLGRADSGTALRLRLDLKWAAAGVLLVATGAWLSPFLALAGALSFGIAVIRMLNAWRHHFGASLLKFHGAAPSLAAATVGLLGLLVLGVAHGFGWMPARPAIAGFVVAFLLPMVSGAAAYLLPIWLRPGAQGAWHHALRARLCRWGGLRGLLLLLLGLAITAF
;
A
#
# COMPACT_ATOMS: atom_id res chain seq x y z
N MET A 1 -17.24 7.34 5.89
CA MET A 1 -16.36 6.18 6.13
C MET A 1 -14.90 6.44 5.73
N LEU A 2 -14.58 6.75 4.45
CA LEU A 2 -13.19 6.97 4.01
C LEU A 2 -12.38 7.97 4.87
N PRO A 3 -12.92 9.15 5.27
CA PRO A 3 -12.17 10.05 6.16
C PRO A 3 -11.78 9.41 7.49
N LEU A 4 -12.69 8.63 8.07
CA LEU A 4 -12.42 7.92 9.33
C LEU A 4 -11.35 6.85 9.13
N LEU A 5 -11.44 6.04 8.07
CA LEU A 5 -10.44 5.02 7.77
C LEU A 5 -9.06 5.63 7.46
N ALA A 6 -9.01 6.79 6.80
CA ALA A 6 -7.74 7.48 6.57
C ALA A 6 -7.11 7.98 7.89
N LEU A 7 -7.92 8.51 8.80
CA LEU A 7 -7.46 8.94 10.12
C LEU A 7 -7.00 7.75 10.96
N THR A 8 -7.80 6.69 11.05
CA THR A 8 -7.44 5.48 11.81
C THR A 8 -6.19 4.82 11.24
N ALA A 9 -6.02 4.80 9.91
CA ALA A 9 -4.80 4.28 9.27
C ALA A 9 -3.57 5.11 9.64
N LEU A 10 -3.64 6.44 9.58
CA LEU A 10 -2.52 7.30 9.98
C LEU A 10 -2.13 7.10 11.43
N LEU A 11 -3.11 7.02 12.34
CA LEU A 11 -2.86 6.77 13.77
C LEU A 11 -2.28 5.38 14.01
N ALA A 12 -2.84 4.35 13.37
CA ALA A 12 -2.36 2.98 13.49
C ALA A 12 -0.93 2.82 12.96
N LEU A 13 -0.62 3.42 11.80
CA LEU A 13 0.73 3.40 11.23
C LEU A 13 1.74 4.17 12.08
N ALA A 14 1.38 5.34 12.59
CA ALA A 14 2.25 6.12 13.47
C ALA A 14 2.52 5.37 14.79
N PHE A 15 1.50 4.76 15.38
CA PHE A 15 1.63 3.94 16.60
C PHE A 15 2.49 2.68 16.34
N THR A 16 2.30 2.01 15.21
CA THR A 16 3.13 0.87 14.78
C THR A 16 4.59 1.27 14.65
N ALA A 17 4.88 2.40 13.97
CA ALA A 17 6.24 2.90 13.86
C ALA A 17 6.86 3.16 15.24
N LEU A 18 6.11 3.79 16.15
CA LEU A 18 6.56 4.05 17.53
C LEU A 18 6.88 2.76 18.27
N LEU A 19 6.00 1.74 18.21
CA LEU A 19 6.22 0.45 18.88
C LEU A 19 7.47 -0.27 18.34
N LEU A 20 7.65 -0.27 17.02
CA LEU A 20 8.79 -0.93 16.38
C LEU A 20 10.12 -0.22 16.66
N ILE A 21 10.15 1.13 16.63
CA ILE A 21 11.34 1.94 16.93
C ILE A 21 11.74 1.82 18.39
N THR A 22 10.76 1.84 19.31
CA THR A 22 11.03 1.73 20.75
C THR A 22 11.27 0.29 21.22
N GLY A 23 11.10 -0.69 20.33
CA GLY A 23 11.23 -2.11 20.70
C GLY A 23 10.16 -2.62 21.65
N ARG A 24 9.05 -1.88 21.82
CA ARG A 24 7.95 -2.24 22.71
C ARG A 24 6.96 -3.17 22.01
N GLY A 25 6.66 -4.31 22.67
CA GLY A 25 5.74 -5.32 22.15
C GLY A 25 6.33 -6.23 21.07
N ALA A 26 5.57 -7.28 20.73
CA ALA A 26 5.96 -8.24 19.69
C ALA A 26 5.88 -7.57 18.30
N PRO A 27 6.90 -7.72 17.42
CA PRO A 27 6.90 -7.12 16.10
C PRO A 27 5.70 -7.52 15.25
N GLN A 28 5.21 -8.75 15.41
CA GLN A 28 4.04 -9.27 14.71
C GLN A 28 2.76 -8.53 15.13
N LEU A 29 2.58 -8.30 16.42
CA LEU A 29 1.46 -7.52 16.95
C LEU A 29 1.46 -6.09 16.39
N ALA A 30 2.61 -5.42 16.47
CA ALA A 30 2.77 -4.07 15.93
C ALA A 30 2.48 -4.01 14.44
N ALA A 31 3.00 -4.97 13.64
CA ALA A 31 2.75 -5.04 12.21
C ALA A 31 1.25 -5.22 11.90
N HIS A 32 0.56 -6.16 12.55
CA HIS A 32 -0.87 -6.38 12.33
C HIS A 32 -1.72 -5.21 12.80
N PHE A 33 -1.30 -4.49 13.82
CA PHE A 33 -1.96 -3.25 14.23
C PHE A 33 -1.92 -2.20 13.11
N GLY A 34 -0.77 -1.92 12.53
CA GLY A 34 -0.64 -0.93 11.44
C GLY A 34 -1.22 -1.39 10.11
N PHE A 35 -0.90 -2.60 9.70
CA PHE A 35 -1.32 -3.10 8.39
C PHE A 35 -2.73 -3.69 8.43
N GLY A 36 -3.10 -4.44 9.46
CA GLY A 36 -4.40 -5.08 9.58
C GLY A 36 -5.52 -4.11 9.94
N LEU A 37 -5.33 -3.25 10.94
CA LEU A 37 -6.33 -2.27 11.37
C LEU A 37 -6.24 -0.95 10.60
N GLY A 38 -5.06 -0.60 10.08
CA GLY A 38 -4.83 0.65 9.37
C GLY A 38 -4.89 0.51 7.85
N ALA A 39 -3.87 -0.11 7.25
CA ALA A 39 -3.69 -0.10 5.80
C ALA A 39 -4.73 -0.95 5.05
N LEU A 40 -5.01 -2.17 5.51
CA LEU A 40 -5.93 -3.10 4.83
C LEU A 40 -7.32 -2.49 4.61
N PRO A 41 -8.08 -2.05 5.64
CA PRO A 41 -9.41 -1.51 5.43
C PRO A 41 -9.39 -0.20 4.62
N LEU A 42 -8.36 0.64 4.79
CA LEU A 42 -8.22 1.85 3.99
C LEU A 42 -8.01 1.54 2.50
N ILE A 43 -7.15 0.58 2.15
CA ILE A 43 -6.89 0.20 0.75
C ILE A 43 -8.13 -0.42 0.13
N LEU A 44 -8.82 -1.34 0.83
CA LEU A 44 -10.07 -1.93 0.33
C LEU A 44 -11.15 -0.85 0.08
N ALA A 45 -11.30 0.10 1.00
CA ALA A 45 -12.25 1.21 0.85
C ALA A 45 -11.84 2.18 -0.27
N ALA A 46 -10.54 2.47 -0.41
CA ALA A 46 -10.02 3.29 -1.50
C ALA A 46 -10.25 2.63 -2.87
N MET A 47 -10.02 1.33 -2.99
CA MET A 47 -10.34 0.59 -4.21
C MET A 47 -11.84 0.63 -4.52
N ALA A 48 -12.72 0.42 -3.51
CA ALA A 48 -14.17 0.53 -3.67
C ALA A 48 -14.60 1.93 -4.15
N TYR A 49 -13.87 2.97 -3.77
CA TYR A 49 -14.08 4.34 -4.24
C TYR A 49 -13.53 4.58 -5.66
N PHE A 50 -12.30 4.10 -5.96
CA PHE A 50 -11.66 4.39 -7.24
C PHE A 50 -12.13 3.49 -8.39
N VAL A 51 -12.55 2.25 -8.14
CA VAL A 51 -13.05 1.36 -9.19
C VAL A 51 -14.19 1.99 -10.00
N PRO A 52 -15.25 2.60 -9.40
CA PRO A 52 -16.26 3.34 -10.13
C PRO A 52 -15.70 4.48 -10.99
N VAL A 53 -14.75 5.24 -10.46
CA VAL A 53 -14.09 6.33 -11.19
C VAL A 53 -13.35 5.79 -12.42
N LEU A 54 -12.58 4.72 -12.26
CA LEU A 54 -11.79 4.09 -13.32
C LEU A 54 -12.66 3.34 -14.36
N THR A 55 -13.86 2.88 -13.95
CA THR A 55 -14.82 2.24 -14.86
C THR A 55 -15.85 3.21 -15.44
N ARG A 56 -15.76 4.51 -15.14
CA ARG A 56 -16.73 5.55 -15.56
C ARG A 56 -18.17 5.18 -15.18
N GLY A 57 -18.33 4.46 -14.08
CA GLY A 57 -19.61 3.96 -13.61
C GLY A 57 -20.17 4.74 -12.42
N THR A 58 -21.36 4.37 -12.00
CA THR A 58 -21.99 4.92 -10.79
C THR A 58 -21.18 4.55 -9.54
N SER A 59 -21.22 5.41 -8.52
CA SER A 59 -20.57 5.16 -7.22
C SER A 59 -20.93 3.78 -6.64
N ALA A 60 -20.04 3.24 -5.82
CA ALA A 60 -20.30 1.97 -5.13
C ALA A 60 -21.56 2.10 -4.25
N ARG A 61 -22.40 1.07 -4.25
CA ARG A 61 -23.57 1.01 -3.36
C ARG A 61 -23.10 0.93 -1.89
N VAL A 62 -23.91 1.47 -1.00
CA VAL A 62 -23.63 1.40 0.47
C VAL A 62 -23.45 -0.05 0.93
N SER A 63 -24.14 -1.00 0.30
CA SER A 63 -24.00 -2.43 0.58
C SER A 63 -22.57 -2.96 0.37
N LEU A 64 -21.72 -2.31 -0.44
CA LEU A 64 -20.32 -2.71 -0.61
C LEU A 64 -19.44 -2.37 0.60
N MET A 65 -19.94 -1.54 1.51
CA MET A 65 -19.18 -1.11 2.69
C MET A 65 -18.91 -2.24 3.69
N TRP A 66 -19.57 -3.39 3.57
CA TRP A 66 -19.22 -4.56 4.37
C TRP A 66 -17.78 -5.04 4.12
N ILE A 67 -17.24 -4.82 2.90
CA ILE A 67 -15.89 -5.28 2.52
C ILE A 67 -14.80 -4.65 3.39
N PRO A 68 -14.64 -3.30 3.46
CA PRO A 68 -13.63 -2.70 4.32
C PRO A 68 -13.93 -2.91 5.82
N VAL A 69 -15.19 -3.06 6.23
CA VAL A 69 -15.57 -3.42 7.60
C VAL A 69 -15.07 -4.82 7.93
N LEU A 70 -15.30 -5.79 7.04
CA LEU A 70 -14.82 -7.16 7.21
C LEU A 70 -13.28 -7.22 7.22
N GLY A 71 -12.61 -6.42 6.36
CA GLY A 71 -11.16 -6.25 6.38
C GLY A 71 -10.65 -5.70 7.72
N TRP A 72 -11.35 -4.72 8.29
CA TRP A 72 -11.03 -4.18 9.62
C TRP A 72 -11.24 -5.22 10.72
N THR A 73 -12.34 -5.98 10.65
CA THR A 73 -12.62 -7.10 11.60
C THR A 73 -11.53 -8.18 11.51
N ALA A 74 -11.09 -8.53 10.28
CA ALA A 74 -9.99 -9.47 10.09
C ALA A 74 -8.69 -8.97 10.75
N GLY A 75 -8.37 -7.67 10.58
CA GLY A 75 -7.24 -7.03 11.24
C GLY A 75 -7.35 -7.05 12.77
N LEU A 76 -8.53 -6.77 13.31
CA LEU A 76 -8.79 -6.83 14.77
C LEU A 76 -8.60 -8.25 15.32
N VAL A 77 -9.17 -9.25 14.65
CA VAL A 77 -9.01 -10.65 15.04
C VAL A 77 -7.54 -11.08 15.01
N ALA A 78 -6.77 -10.65 14.01
CA ALA A 78 -5.33 -10.91 13.95
C ALA A 78 -4.58 -10.24 15.12
N VAL A 79 -4.88 -8.98 15.45
CA VAL A 79 -4.30 -8.28 16.61
C VAL A 79 -4.62 -9.01 17.90
N LEU A 80 -5.87 -9.44 18.10
CA LEU A 80 -6.28 -10.21 19.27
C LEU A 80 -5.57 -11.56 19.35
N ALA A 81 -5.33 -12.23 18.21
CA ALA A 81 -4.59 -13.48 18.15
C ALA A 81 -3.16 -13.34 18.68
N PHE A 82 -2.47 -12.24 18.33
CA PHE A 82 -1.11 -11.95 18.81
C PHE A 82 -1.07 -11.39 20.22
N ALA A 83 -2.14 -10.76 20.70
CA ALA A 83 -2.25 -10.26 22.06
C ALA A 83 -2.56 -11.38 23.07
N ASN A 84 -3.16 -12.49 22.62
CA ASN A 84 -3.56 -13.65 23.44
C ASN A 84 -2.66 -14.88 23.18
N GLU A 85 -1.37 -14.74 23.37
CA GLU A 85 -0.39 -15.84 23.34
C GLU A 85 -0.41 -16.70 22.05
N PHE A 86 -0.69 -16.07 20.90
CA PHE A 86 -0.66 -16.71 19.59
C PHE A 86 -1.75 -17.77 19.36
N SER A 87 -3.01 -17.35 19.30
CA SER A 87 -4.12 -18.26 18.97
C SER A 87 -4.14 -18.61 17.47
N ALA A 88 -3.79 -19.86 17.13
CA ALA A 88 -3.85 -20.36 15.74
C ALA A 88 -5.28 -20.31 15.17
N PHE A 89 -6.31 -20.56 15.99
CA PHE A 89 -7.70 -20.45 15.58
C PHE A 89 -8.05 -19.02 15.15
N LEU A 90 -7.69 -18.02 15.96
CA LEU A 90 -7.97 -16.61 15.64
C LEU A 90 -7.19 -16.16 14.38
N LEU A 91 -5.95 -16.63 14.17
CA LEU A 91 -5.20 -16.34 12.94
C LEU A 91 -5.86 -16.93 11.71
N SER A 92 -6.34 -18.18 11.77
CA SER A 92 -7.07 -18.82 10.68
C SER A 92 -8.39 -18.08 10.39
N LEU A 93 -9.11 -17.66 11.44
CA LEU A 93 -10.32 -16.86 11.30
C LEU A 93 -10.03 -15.50 10.65
N ALA A 94 -8.97 -14.81 11.08
CA ALA A 94 -8.54 -13.54 10.45
C ALA A 94 -8.21 -13.70 8.97
N ALA A 95 -7.48 -14.77 8.61
CA ALA A 95 -7.14 -15.08 7.23
C ALA A 95 -8.40 -15.37 6.38
N LEU A 96 -9.37 -16.11 6.93
CA LEU A 96 -10.65 -16.40 6.28
C LEU A 96 -11.46 -15.12 6.04
N LEU A 97 -11.65 -14.28 7.06
CA LEU A 97 -12.39 -13.02 6.97
C LEU A 97 -11.73 -12.06 5.95
N GLY A 98 -10.40 -11.92 6.03
CA GLY A 98 -9.64 -11.14 5.06
C GLY A 98 -9.75 -11.69 3.63
N GLY A 99 -9.73 -13.02 3.49
CA GLY A 99 -9.94 -13.72 2.22
C GLY A 99 -11.31 -13.43 1.60
N ILE A 100 -12.38 -13.53 2.39
CA ILE A 100 -13.75 -13.21 1.95
C ILE A 100 -13.85 -11.75 1.49
N ALA A 101 -13.30 -10.80 2.27
CA ALA A 101 -13.29 -9.39 1.89
C ALA A 101 -12.54 -9.16 0.57
N THR A 102 -11.38 -9.80 0.41
CA THR A 102 -10.51 -9.67 -0.77
C THR A 102 -11.17 -10.25 -2.02
N LEU A 103 -11.70 -11.47 -1.92
CA LEU A 103 -12.40 -12.13 -3.03
C LEU A 103 -13.70 -11.40 -3.41
N GLY A 104 -14.44 -10.90 -2.41
CA GLY A 104 -15.64 -10.09 -2.64
C GLY A 104 -15.32 -8.81 -3.42
N LEU A 105 -14.27 -8.07 -3.04
CA LEU A 105 -13.84 -6.88 -3.77
C LEU A 105 -13.30 -7.21 -5.16
N GLY A 106 -12.52 -8.29 -5.29
CA GLY A 106 -11.98 -8.76 -6.57
C GLY A 106 -13.09 -9.15 -7.55
N GLY A 107 -14.06 -9.96 -7.10
CA GLY A 107 -15.20 -10.37 -7.89
C GLY A 107 -16.07 -9.18 -8.33
N TRP A 108 -16.34 -8.23 -7.41
CA TRP A 108 -17.04 -7.01 -7.75
C TRP A 108 -16.26 -6.14 -8.75
N THR A 109 -14.94 -5.98 -8.58
CA THR A 109 -14.10 -5.24 -9.52
C THR A 109 -14.10 -5.89 -10.91
N LEU A 110 -13.98 -7.23 -11.00
CA LEU A 110 -14.08 -7.96 -12.25
C LEU A 110 -15.44 -7.78 -12.93
N SER A 111 -16.54 -7.87 -12.17
CA SER A 111 -17.88 -7.60 -12.69
C SER A 111 -17.99 -6.20 -13.29
N ARG A 112 -17.48 -5.18 -12.58
CA ARG A 112 -17.46 -3.80 -13.07
C ARG A 112 -16.64 -3.65 -14.36
N THR A 113 -15.50 -4.32 -14.47
CA THR A 113 -14.67 -4.26 -15.69
C THR A 113 -15.31 -4.91 -16.90
N ARG A 114 -16.17 -5.92 -16.71
CA ARG A 114 -16.89 -6.60 -17.80
C ARG A 114 -18.05 -5.75 -18.36
N HIS A 115 -18.62 -4.87 -17.53
CA HIS A 115 -19.80 -4.06 -17.91
C HIS A 115 -19.48 -2.58 -18.12
N MET A 116 -18.19 -2.20 -18.23
CA MET A 116 -17.80 -0.82 -18.48
C MET A 116 -17.88 -0.45 -19.98
N PHE A 117 -18.20 0.80 -20.24
CA PHE A 117 -18.14 1.35 -21.59
C PHE A 117 -16.73 1.86 -21.93
N GLY A 118 -16.26 1.54 -23.14
CA GLY A 118 -14.98 1.99 -23.68
C GLY A 118 -13.76 1.19 -23.18
N PRO A 119 -12.55 1.67 -23.49
CA PRO A 119 -11.32 0.92 -23.18
C PRO A 119 -11.10 0.84 -21.67
N ARG A 120 -10.67 -0.34 -21.23
CA ARG A 120 -10.39 -0.65 -19.82
C ARG A 120 -9.24 0.21 -19.30
N HIS A 121 -9.46 0.86 -18.17
CA HIS A 121 -8.40 1.61 -17.48
C HIS A 121 -7.41 0.64 -16.83
N ARG A 122 -6.13 0.75 -17.19
CA ARG A 122 -5.08 -0.20 -16.78
C ARG A 122 -4.79 -0.21 -15.28
N GLY A 123 -5.16 0.83 -14.53
CA GLY A 123 -5.10 0.85 -13.07
C GLY A 123 -5.93 -0.24 -12.40
N LEU A 124 -7.00 -0.72 -13.07
CA LEU A 124 -7.82 -1.84 -12.57
C LEU A 124 -7.05 -3.16 -12.57
N ASP A 125 -6.12 -3.36 -13.50
CA ASP A 125 -5.26 -4.54 -13.56
C ASP A 125 -4.30 -4.57 -12.37
N TRP A 126 -3.79 -3.41 -11.93
CA TRP A 126 -2.96 -3.29 -10.73
C TRP A 126 -3.73 -3.62 -9.46
N TYR A 127 -4.99 -3.17 -9.35
CA TYR A 127 -5.83 -3.51 -8.20
C TYR A 127 -6.14 -5.01 -8.14
N LEU A 128 -6.46 -5.63 -9.28
CA LEU A 128 -6.70 -7.06 -9.32
C LEU A 128 -5.45 -7.87 -9.00
N ALA A 129 -4.28 -7.46 -9.49
CA ALA A 129 -3.01 -8.08 -9.12
C ALA A 129 -2.70 -7.93 -7.62
N ALA A 130 -2.93 -6.74 -7.06
CA ALA A 130 -2.76 -6.49 -5.62
C ALA A 130 -3.67 -7.39 -4.77
N LEU A 131 -4.95 -7.52 -5.15
CA LEU A 131 -5.90 -8.41 -4.46
C LEU A 131 -5.50 -9.88 -4.62
N ALA A 132 -4.97 -10.31 -5.77
CA ALA A 132 -4.45 -11.66 -5.96
C ALA A 132 -3.26 -11.94 -5.02
N PHE A 133 -2.33 -11.00 -4.87
CA PHE A 133 -1.23 -11.15 -3.91
C PHE A 133 -1.71 -11.16 -2.46
N LEU A 134 -2.76 -10.41 -2.12
CA LEU A 134 -3.36 -10.51 -0.78
C LEU A 134 -3.96 -11.89 -0.54
N VAL A 135 -4.66 -12.48 -1.52
CA VAL A 135 -5.15 -13.87 -1.41
C VAL A 135 -4.00 -14.84 -1.19
N LEU A 136 -2.92 -14.75 -1.99
CA LEU A 136 -1.75 -15.61 -1.82
C LEU A 136 -1.09 -15.44 -0.45
N ALA A 137 -1.00 -14.20 0.04
CA ALA A 137 -0.46 -13.91 1.35
C ALA A 137 -1.32 -14.49 2.49
N LEU A 138 -2.65 -14.38 2.39
CA LEU A 138 -3.57 -14.95 3.37
C LEU A 138 -3.58 -16.49 3.34
N LEU A 139 -3.46 -17.10 2.17
CA LEU A 139 -3.27 -18.55 2.03
C LEU A 139 -1.98 -19.00 2.71
N ALA A 140 -0.87 -18.29 2.48
CA ALA A 140 0.40 -18.58 3.15
C ALA A 140 0.25 -18.47 4.68
N ALA A 141 -0.46 -17.45 5.17
CA ALA A 141 -0.74 -17.31 6.62
C ALA A 141 -1.56 -18.47 7.18
N GLY A 142 -2.61 -18.90 6.47
CA GLY A 142 -3.44 -20.02 6.87
C GLY A 142 -2.72 -21.38 6.82
N LEU A 143 -1.69 -21.51 5.99
CA LEU A 143 -0.87 -22.72 5.89
C LEU A 143 0.22 -22.83 6.98
N MET A 144 0.61 -21.74 7.65
CA MET A 144 1.67 -21.77 8.68
C MET A 144 1.41 -22.80 9.79
N PRO A 145 0.20 -22.88 10.40
CA PRO A 145 -0.06 -23.88 11.43
C PRO A 145 -0.21 -25.30 10.89
N VAL A 146 -0.55 -25.45 9.60
CA VAL A 146 -0.78 -26.77 8.93
C VAL A 146 0.54 -27.41 8.53
N ILE A 147 1.54 -26.59 8.12
CA ILE A 147 2.84 -27.05 7.66
C ILE A 147 3.95 -26.39 8.51
N PRO A 148 4.13 -26.81 9.77
CA PRO A 148 5.06 -26.16 10.71
C PRO A 148 6.52 -26.14 10.21
N THR A 149 6.93 -27.16 9.47
CA THR A 149 8.30 -27.28 8.90
C THR A 149 8.63 -26.16 7.91
N HIS A 150 7.64 -25.56 7.27
CA HIS A 150 7.79 -24.45 6.31
C HIS A 150 7.29 -23.10 6.87
N SER A 151 6.90 -23.06 8.12
CA SER A 151 6.26 -21.88 8.76
C SER A 151 7.08 -20.60 8.59
N ASN A 152 8.42 -20.65 8.73
CA ASN A 152 9.25 -19.47 8.52
C ASN A 152 9.26 -18.98 7.08
N GLY A 153 9.34 -19.88 6.10
CA GLY A 153 9.26 -19.52 4.67
C GLY A 153 7.90 -18.93 4.30
N LEU A 154 6.81 -19.57 4.77
CA LEU A 154 5.45 -19.05 4.58
C LEU A 154 5.25 -17.67 5.21
N ARG A 155 5.85 -17.42 6.37
CA ARG A 155 5.83 -16.12 7.04
C ARG A 155 6.56 -15.05 6.21
N LEU A 156 7.72 -15.37 5.66
CA LEU A 156 8.47 -14.46 4.78
C LEU A 156 7.70 -14.18 3.50
N PHE A 157 7.13 -15.21 2.88
CA PHE A 157 6.26 -15.05 1.72
C PHE A 157 5.06 -14.15 2.03
N HIS A 158 4.32 -14.45 3.12
CA HIS A 158 3.19 -13.64 3.60
C HIS A 158 3.57 -12.16 3.76
N LEU A 159 4.72 -11.89 4.40
CA LEU A 159 5.19 -10.54 4.62
C LEU A 159 5.43 -9.78 3.30
N HIS A 160 6.24 -10.33 2.41
CA HIS A 160 6.61 -9.66 1.16
C HIS A 160 5.45 -9.58 0.16
N ALA A 161 4.60 -10.60 0.08
CA ALA A 161 3.39 -10.57 -0.74
C ALA A 161 2.38 -9.53 -0.25
N ASN A 162 2.31 -9.25 1.05
CA ASN A 162 1.51 -8.13 1.57
C ASN A 162 2.18 -6.78 1.29
N LEU A 163 3.44 -6.59 1.68
CA LEU A 163 4.10 -5.28 1.61
C LEU A 163 4.30 -4.81 0.17
N LEU A 164 4.88 -5.63 -0.69
CA LEU A 164 5.15 -5.28 -2.08
C LEU A 164 3.97 -5.62 -3.00
N GLY A 165 3.31 -6.75 -2.75
CA GLY A 165 2.19 -7.22 -3.57
C GLY A 165 0.92 -6.41 -3.31
N PHE A 166 0.29 -6.61 -2.16
CA PHE A 166 -0.97 -5.91 -1.89
C PHE A 166 -0.80 -4.41 -1.74
N VAL A 167 0.05 -3.96 -0.83
CA VAL A 167 0.23 -2.53 -0.54
C VAL A 167 0.98 -1.83 -1.66
N GLY A 168 2.12 -2.38 -2.10
CA GLY A 168 2.97 -1.76 -3.12
C GLY A 168 2.30 -1.64 -4.48
N LEU A 169 1.68 -2.72 -5.01
CA LEU A 169 0.98 -2.65 -6.30
C LEU A 169 -0.24 -1.72 -6.24
N SER A 170 -1.01 -1.75 -5.14
CA SER A 170 -2.14 -0.82 -4.93
C SER A 170 -1.66 0.63 -4.98
N ALA A 171 -0.57 0.91 -4.28
CA ALA A 171 0.02 2.24 -4.22
C ALA A 171 0.52 2.70 -5.60
N ILE A 172 1.36 1.91 -6.27
CA ILE A 172 1.93 2.29 -7.58
C ILE A 172 0.83 2.48 -8.61
N GLY A 173 -0.15 1.56 -8.67
CA GLY A 173 -1.29 1.67 -9.58
C GLY A 173 -2.11 2.95 -9.35
N THR A 174 -2.29 3.35 -8.08
CA THR A 174 -3.00 4.58 -7.70
C THR A 174 -2.16 5.83 -7.95
N LEU A 175 -0.89 5.81 -7.57
CA LEU A 175 0.01 6.97 -7.62
C LEU A 175 0.24 7.47 -9.04
N GLN A 176 0.29 6.57 -10.03
CA GLN A 176 0.42 6.95 -11.45
C GLN A 176 -0.73 7.83 -11.95
N VAL A 177 -1.89 7.77 -11.30
CA VAL A 177 -3.06 8.61 -11.60
C VAL A 177 -3.18 9.77 -10.60
N LEU A 178 -2.99 9.49 -9.32
CA LEU A 178 -3.24 10.46 -8.26
C LEU A 178 -2.23 11.61 -8.27
N LEU A 179 -0.94 11.36 -8.51
CA LEU A 179 0.07 12.43 -8.48
C LEU A 179 -0.14 13.46 -9.60
N PRO A 180 -0.36 13.07 -10.88
CA PRO A 180 -0.75 14.00 -11.94
C PRO A 180 -2.03 14.78 -11.59
N THR A 181 -3.02 14.10 -10.99
CA THR A 181 -4.28 14.73 -10.56
C THR A 181 -4.04 15.78 -9.48
N CYS A 182 -3.15 15.51 -8.51
CA CYS A 182 -2.77 16.49 -7.47
C CYS A 182 -2.13 17.75 -8.06
N LEU A 183 -1.45 17.63 -9.19
CA LEU A 183 -0.80 18.74 -9.90
C LEU A 183 -1.73 19.43 -10.91
N GLY A 184 -2.92 18.89 -11.17
CA GLY A 184 -3.82 19.38 -12.22
C GLY A 184 -3.24 19.26 -13.63
N ARG A 185 -2.29 18.36 -13.87
CA ARG A 185 -1.54 18.19 -15.11
C ARG A 185 -1.62 16.75 -15.57
N ALA A 186 -2.14 16.53 -16.77
CA ALA A 186 -2.21 15.20 -17.36
C ALA A 186 -0.80 14.64 -17.68
N ASP A 187 -0.63 13.34 -17.52
CA ASP A 187 0.53 12.59 -17.97
C ASP A 187 0.09 11.58 -19.04
N SER A 188 0.36 11.91 -20.29
CA SER A 188 -0.05 11.11 -21.45
C SER A 188 0.59 9.71 -21.49
N GLY A 189 1.74 9.53 -20.85
CA GLY A 189 2.44 8.25 -20.78
C GLY A 189 1.88 7.27 -19.74
N THR A 190 0.99 7.71 -18.84
CA THR A 190 0.48 6.90 -17.73
C THR A 190 -0.17 5.59 -18.19
N ALA A 191 -1.03 5.61 -19.20
CA ALA A 191 -1.73 4.41 -19.67
C ALA A 191 -0.77 3.33 -20.20
N LEU A 192 0.26 3.75 -20.93
CA LEU A 192 1.29 2.85 -21.45
C LEU A 192 2.13 2.26 -20.32
N ARG A 193 2.59 3.09 -19.36
CA ARG A 193 3.35 2.62 -18.20
C ARG A 193 2.53 1.62 -17.36
N LEU A 194 1.30 1.94 -17.01
CA LEU A 194 0.42 1.03 -16.27
C LEU A 194 0.29 -0.34 -16.97
N ARG A 195 0.27 -0.35 -18.31
CA ARG A 195 0.18 -1.60 -19.08
C ARG A 195 1.49 -2.40 -19.09
N LEU A 196 2.61 -1.71 -19.30
CA LEU A 196 3.91 -2.36 -19.48
C LEU A 196 4.56 -2.74 -18.15
N ASP A 197 4.40 -1.92 -17.12
CA ASP A 197 5.15 -2.04 -15.87
C ASP A 197 4.50 -3.04 -14.91
N LEU A 198 3.21 -3.35 -15.05
CA LEU A 198 2.53 -4.33 -14.19
C LEU A 198 3.22 -5.69 -14.18
N LYS A 199 3.63 -6.19 -15.35
CA LYS A 199 4.29 -7.51 -15.46
C LYS A 199 5.62 -7.53 -14.70
N TRP A 200 6.41 -6.45 -14.78
CA TRP A 200 7.67 -6.32 -14.05
C TRP A 200 7.44 -6.22 -12.56
N ALA A 201 6.48 -5.40 -12.14
CA ALA A 201 6.14 -5.25 -10.74
C ALA A 201 5.59 -6.54 -10.14
N ALA A 202 4.62 -7.20 -10.79
CA ALA A 202 4.01 -8.43 -10.29
C ALA A 202 5.02 -9.60 -10.26
N ALA A 203 5.82 -9.78 -11.32
CA ALA A 203 6.91 -10.77 -11.33
C ALA A 203 7.92 -10.47 -10.22
N GLY A 204 8.28 -9.17 -10.04
CA GLY A 204 9.16 -8.72 -8.98
C GLY A 204 8.66 -9.08 -7.59
N VAL A 205 7.36 -8.86 -7.31
CA VAL A 205 6.76 -9.27 -6.02
C VAL A 205 6.87 -10.77 -5.82
N LEU A 206 6.52 -11.57 -6.82
CA LEU A 206 6.56 -13.02 -6.71
C LEU A 206 7.99 -13.51 -6.43
N LEU A 207 8.95 -12.98 -7.17
CA LEU A 207 10.37 -13.33 -6.99
C LEU A 207 10.93 -12.89 -5.64
N VAL A 208 10.55 -11.70 -5.13
CA VAL A 208 10.96 -11.27 -3.78
C VAL A 208 10.32 -12.15 -2.73
N ALA A 209 9.01 -12.41 -2.81
CA ALA A 209 8.30 -13.18 -1.80
C ALA A 209 8.79 -14.64 -1.72
N THR A 210 9.04 -15.28 -2.87
CA THR A 210 9.60 -16.64 -2.91
C THR A 210 11.09 -16.63 -2.60
N GLY A 211 11.83 -15.64 -3.08
CA GLY A 211 13.28 -15.50 -2.86
C GLY A 211 13.64 -15.25 -1.40
N ALA A 212 12.85 -14.50 -0.68
CA ALA A 212 13.02 -14.30 0.77
C ALA A 212 12.97 -15.61 1.56
N TRP A 213 12.32 -16.63 1.01
CA TRP A 213 12.28 -17.98 1.56
C TRP A 213 13.43 -18.85 1.03
N LEU A 214 13.69 -18.80 -0.28
CA LEU A 214 14.49 -19.81 -0.99
C LEU A 214 15.93 -19.36 -1.28
N SER A 215 16.15 -18.08 -1.67
CA SER A 215 17.44 -17.60 -2.12
C SER A 215 17.50 -16.07 -2.20
N PRO A 216 18.52 -15.42 -1.61
CA PRO A 216 18.71 -13.98 -1.72
C PRO A 216 18.95 -13.50 -3.16
N PHE A 217 19.51 -14.34 -4.03
CA PHE A 217 19.68 -14.00 -5.45
C PHE A 217 18.36 -13.93 -6.20
N LEU A 218 17.40 -14.81 -5.85
CA LEU A 218 16.05 -14.76 -6.40
C LEU A 218 15.31 -13.50 -5.91
N ALA A 219 15.47 -13.16 -4.63
CA ALA A 219 14.94 -11.92 -4.07
C ALA A 219 15.56 -10.67 -4.73
N LEU A 220 16.86 -10.67 -5.02
CA LEU A 220 17.53 -9.62 -5.77
C LEU A 220 16.94 -9.45 -7.18
N ALA A 221 16.80 -10.54 -7.93
CA ALA A 221 16.18 -10.49 -9.26
C ALA A 221 14.75 -9.91 -9.19
N GLY A 222 14.01 -10.26 -8.14
CA GLY A 222 12.70 -9.70 -7.86
C GLY A 222 12.72 -8.20 -7.53
N ALA A 223 13.65 -7.77 -6.68
CA ALA A 223 13.83 -6.37 -6.32
C ALA A 223 14.20 -5.52 -7.55
N LEU A 224 15.08 -6.02 -8.41
CA LEU A 224 15.44 -5.37 -9.68
C LEU A 224 14.21 -5.25 -10.61
N SER A 225 13.45 -6.35 -10.77
CA SER A 225 12.25 -6.37 -11.59
C SER A 225 11.19 -5.37 -11.09
N PHE A 226 10.89 -5.35 -9.79
CA PHE A 226 9.97 -4.38 -9.20
C PHE A 226 10.52 -2.95 -9.29
N GLY A 227 11.83 -2.77 -9.05
CA GLY A 227 12.54 -1.50 -9.14
C GLY A 227 12.42 -0.85 -10.51
N ILE A 228 12.42 -1.63 -11.61
CA ILE A 228 12.22 -1.13 -12.98
C ILE A 228 10.90 -0.32 -13.06
N ALA A 229 9.80 -0.85 -12.55
CA ALA A 229 8.50 -0.18 -12.58
C ALA A 229 8.54 1.15 -11.79
N VAL A 230 9.14 1.12 -10.59
CA VAL A 230 9.26 2.31 -9.73
C VAL A 230 10.17 3.37 -10.37
N ILE A 231 11.32 2.98 -10.90
CA ILE A 231 12.29 3.89 -11.55
C ILE A 231 11.69 4.53 -12.79
N ARG A 232 11.00 3.75 -13.64
CA ARG A 232 10.33 4.27 -14.85
C ARG A 232 9.26 5.30 -14.49
N MET A 233 8.48 5.04 -13.43
CA MET A 233 7.48 5.98 -12.92
C MET A 233 8.13 7.26 -12.40
N LEU A 234 9.15 7.18 -11.54
CA LEU A 234 9.87 8.33 -10.99
C LEU A 234 10.54 9.16 -12.09
N ASN A 235 11.17 8.49 -13.06
CA ASN A 235 11.83 9.17 -14.17
C ASN A 235 10.82 9.93 -15.05
N ALA A 236 9.66 9.33 -15.36
CA ALA A 236 8.59 10.01 -16.08
C ALA A 236 8.09 11.24 -15.30
N TRP A 237 7.87 11.11 -14.00
CA TRP A 237 7.46 12.25 -13.17
C TRP A 237 8.51 13.35 -13.10
N ARG A 238 9.79 12.99 -12.99
CA ARG A 238 10.88 13.97 -13.04
C ARG A 238 10.85 14.79 -14.35
N HIS A 239 10.65 14.11 -15.47
CA HIS A 239 10.59 14.78 -16.78
C HIS A 239 9.33 15.64 -16.97
N HIS A 240 8.16 15.15 -16.54
CA HIS A 240 6.90 15.85 -16.74
C HIS A 240 6.61 16.94 -15.72
N PHE A 241 7.03 16.77 -14.47
CA PHE A 241 6.64 17.64 -13.37
C PHE A 241 7.81 18.40 -12.73
N GLY A 242 9.04 17.91 -12.88
CA GLY A 242 10.27 18.60 -12.48
C GLY A 242 10.24 19.21 -11.08
N ALA A 243 10.52 20.50 -11.00
CA ALA A 243 10.57 21.25 -9.72
C ALA A 243 9.24 21.24 -8.92
N SER A 244 8.10 20.89 -9.56
CA SER A 244 6.83 20.78 -8.84
C SER A 244 6.84 19.66 -7.79
N LEU A 245 7.72 18.66 -7.94
CA LEU A 245 7.90 17.56 -7.00
C LEU A 245 8.76 17.92 -5.79
N LEU A 246 9.51 19.03 -5.87
CA LEU A 246 10.44 19.48 -4.82
C LEU A 246 9.88 20.64 -3.98
N LYS A 247 8.61 21.01 -4.17
CA LYS A 247 7.98 22.08 -3.41
C LYS A 247 7.80 21.70 -1.95
N PHE A 248 7.99 22.66 -1.05
CA PHE A 248 7.74 22.51 0.40
C PHE A 248 6.27 22.19 0.73
N HIS A 249 5.34 22.70 -0.09
CA HIS A 249 3.91 22.54 0.07
C HIS A 249 3.33 21.65 -1.04
N GLY A 250 2.22 20.98 -0.75
CA GLY A 250 1.49 20.17 -1.73
C GLY A 250 1.39 18.70 -1.36
N ALA A 251 0.42 18.02 -1.96
CA ALA A 251 0.28 16.57 -1.83
C ALA A 251 1.31 15.84 -2.73
N ALA A 252 1.51 16.30 -3.96
CA ALA A 252 2.39 15.65 -4.93
C ALA A 252 3.84 15.47 -4.46
N PRO A 253 4.50 16.46 -3.82
CA PRO A 253 5.84 16.24 -3.25
C PRO A 253 5.89 15.15 -2.18
N SER A 254 4.86 15.05 -1.32
CA SER A 254 4.76 13.99 -0.31
C SER A 254 4.61 12.61 -0.97
N LEU A 255 3.80 12.51 -2.04
CA LEU A 255 3.63 11.27 -2.80
C LEU A 255 4.91 10.87 -3.55
N ALA A 256 5.64 11.85 -4.10
CA ALA A 256 6.94 11.59 -4.73
C ALA A 256 7.97 11.12 -3.71
N ALA A 257 8.05 11.76 -2.53
CA ALA A 257 8.92 11.32 -1.44
C ALA A 257 8.61 9.89 -0.99
N ALA A 258 7.33 9.53 -0.86
CA ALA A 258 6.92 8.15 -0.57
C ALA A 258 7.44 7.15 -1.62
N THR A 259 7.36 7.51 -2.89
CA THR A 259 7.83 6.64 -3.97
C THR A 259 9.36 6.49 -3.98
N VAL A 260 10.10 7.56 -3.69
CA VAL A 260 11.56 7.52 -3.49
C VAL A 260 11.88 6.65 -2.26
N GLY A 261 11.09 6.77 -1.19
CA GLY A 261 11.20 5.92 0.01
C GLY A 261 11.06 4.44 -0.32
N LEU A 262 10.05 4.08 -1.11
CA LEU A 262 9.85 2.71 -1.55
C LEU A 262 11.06 2.18 -2.34
N LEU A 263 11.63 2.98 -3.24
CA LEU A 263 12.84 2.61 -3.99
C LEU A 263 14.05 2.44 -3.06
N GLY A 264 14.27 3.36 -2.12
CA GLY A 264 15.33 3.26 -1.12
C GLY A 264 15.19 2.00 -0.26
N LEU A 265 13.98 1.68 0.15
CA LEU A 265 13.68 0.46 0.93
C LEU A 265 13.89 -0.82 0.12
N LEU A 266 13.68 -0.81 -1.19
CA LEU A 266 14.05 -1.96 -2.05
C LEU A 266 15.57 -2.19 -2.05
N VAL A 267 16.36 -1.12 -2.13
CA VAL A 267 17.83 -1.20 -2.08
C VAL A 267 18.30 -1.74 -0.72
N LEU A 268 17.78 -1.18 0.37
CA LEU A 268 18.09 -1.63 1.73
C LEU A 268 17.57 -3.07 1.98
N GLY A 269 16.44 -3.44 1.38
CA GLY A 269 15.90 -4.80 1.43
C GLY A 269 16.79 -5.82 0.77
N VAL A 270 17.50 -5.47 -0.31
CA VAL A 270 18.54 -6.31 -0.91
C VAL A 270 19.70 -6.52 0.08
N ALA A 271 20.21 -5.44 0.70
CA ALA A 271 21.28 -5.54 1.70
C ALA A 271 20.85 -6.43 2.88
N HIS A 272 19.59 -6.30 3.34
CA HIS A 272 19.02 -7.18 4.35
C HIS A 272 18.96 -8.65 3.88
N GLY A 273 18.52 -8.91 2.64
CA GLY A 273 18.41 -10.26 2.09
C GLY A 273 19.75 -11.01 2.02
N PHE A 274 20.87 -10.29 1.86
CA PHE A 274 22.23 -10.83 1.93
C PHE A 274 22.83 -10.87 3.35
N GLY A 275 22.05 -10.50 4.38
CA GLY A 275 22.52 -10.52 5.76
C GLY A 275 23.45 -9.37 6.14
N TRP A 276 23.60 -8.33 5.29
CA TRP A 276 24.44 -7.17 5.58
C TRP A 276 23.79 -6.20 6.56
N MET A 277 22.48 -6.34 6.78
CA MET A 277 21.68 -5.49 7.65
C MET A 277 20.65 -6.31 8.42
N PRO A 278 20.26 -5.91 9.67
CA PRO A 278 19.22 -6.60 10.42
C PRO A 278 17.83 -6.37 9.80
N ALA A 279 16.93 -7.37 9.92
CA ALA A 279 15.57 -7.31 9.39
C ALA A 279 14.61 -6.41 10.19
N ARG A 280 14.86 -6.32 11.50
CA ARG A 280 13.91 -5.76 12.47
C ARG A 280 13.47 -4.32 12.16
N PRO A 281 14.36 -3.39 11.72
CA PRO A 281 14.00 -2.02 11.41
C PRO A 281 13.22 -1.87 10.09
N ALA A 282 13.29 -2.85 9.17
CA ALA A 282 12.75 -2.72 7.82
C ALA A 282 11.23 -2.43 7.77
N ILE A 283 10.44 -3.02 8.68
CA ILE A 283 8.99 -2.76 8.75
C ILE A 283 8.73 -1.33 9.22
N ALA A 284 9.47 -0.85 10.23
CA ALA A 284 9.36 0.54 10.71
C ALA A 284 9.73 1.53 9.58
N GLY A 285 10.82 1.25 8.87
CA GLY A 285 11.24 2.03 7.70
C GLY A 285 10.17 2.06 6.61
N PHE A 286 9.54 0.92 6.30
CA PHE A 286 8.47 0.84 5.32
C PHE A 286 7.25 1.69 5.72
N VAL A 287 6.90 1.69 6.99
CA VAL A 287 5.82 2.54 7.51
C VAL A 287 6.21 4.02 7.41
N VAL A 288 7.41 4.38 7.85
CA VAL A 288 7.82 5.79 7.99
C VAL A 288 8.24 6.40 6.65
N ALA A 289 9.08 5.72 5.83
CA ALA A 289 9.57 6.28 4.57
C ALA A 289 8.56 6.19 3.42
N PHE A 290 7.63 5.23 3.47
CA PHE A 290 6.71 4.98 2.37
C PHE A 290 5.25 5.24 2.76
N LEU A 291 4.69 4.53 3.75
CA LEU A 291 3.24 4.58 4.02
C LEU A 291 2.78 5.91 4.61
N LEU A 292 3.46 6.45 5.60
CA LEU A 292 3.05 7.70 6.24
C LEU A 292 3.05 8.88 5.25
N PRO A 293 4.11 9.13 4.44
CA PRO A 293 4.07 10.21 3.46
C PRO A 293 3.05 9.93 2.34
N MET A 294 2.84 8.67 1.93
CA MET A 294 1.86 8.30 0.94
C MET A 294 0.42 8.54 1.43
N VAL A 295 0.05 7.99 2.58
CA VAL A 295 -1.31 8.11 3.12
C VAL A 295 -1.62 9.56 3.49
N SER A 296 -0.67 10.27 4.14
CA SER A 296 -0.87 11.66 4.51
C SER A 296 -0.94 12.59 3.29
N GLY A 297 -0.17 12.32 2.24
CA GLY A 297 -0.21 13.07 0.98
C GLY A 297 -1.53 12.83 0.22
N ALA A 298 -1.93 11.57 0.09
CA ALA A 298 -3.20 11.20 -0.55
C ALA A 298 -4.40 11.77 0.22
N ALA A 299 -4.42 11.62 1.55
CA ALA A 299 -5.47 12.17 2.40
C ALA A 299 -5.56 13.70 2.30
N ALA A 300 -4.43 14.41 2.28
CA ALA A 300 -4.43 15.87 2.14
C ALA A 300 -5.13 16.36 0.87
N TYR A 301 -5.05 15.58 -0.22
CA TYR A 301 -5.74 15.90 -1.47
C TYR A 301 -7.19 15.41 -1.50
N LEU A 302 -7.45 14.18 -1.05
CA LEU A 302 -8.73 13.49 -1.21
C LEU A 302 -9.74 13.78 -0.09
N LEU A 303 -9.27 14.10 1.13
CA LEU A 303 -10.13 14.29 2.29
C LEU A 303 -11.22 15.35 2.08
N PRO A 304 -10.95 16.53 1.46
CA PRO A 304 -12.00 17.48 1.16
C PRO A 304 -13.13 16.89 0.29
N ILE A 305 -12.77 16.08 -0.71
CA ILE A 305 -13.76 15.44 -1.61
C ILE A 305 -14.54 14.35 -0.87
N TRP A 306 -13.91 13.61 0.03
CA TRP A 306 -14.55 12.55 0.81
C TRP A 306 -15.48 13.09 1.91
N LEU A 307 -15.16 14.28 2.47
CA LEU A 307 -15.98 14.95 3.48
C LEU A 307 -17.21 15.60 2.87
N ARG A 308 -17.06 16.21 1.70
CA ARG A 308 -18.17 16.84 0.95
C ARG A 308 -18.13 16.39 -0.51
N PRO A 309 -18.77 15.24 -0.84
CA PRO A 309 -18.84 14.78 -2.22
C PRO A 309 -19.64 15.75 -3.10
N GLY A 310 -19.25 15.86 -4.38
CA GLY A 310 -19.92 16.71 -5.36
C GLY A 310 -18.98 17.74 -6.00
N ALA A 311 -19.57 18.87 -6.45
CA ALA A 311 -18.80 19.94 -7.09
C ALA A 311 -17.81 20.59 -6.11
N GLN A 312 -16.58 20.78 -6.56
CA GLN A 312 -15.54 21.37 -5.73
C GLN A 312 -15.63 22.91 -5.76
N GLY A 313 -15.88 23.51 -4.59
CA GLY A 313 -15.96 24.97 -4.39
C GLY A 313 -14.86 25.49 -3.46
N ALA A 314 -14.98 26.76 -3.05
CA ALA A 314 -13.99 27.47 -2.23
C ALA A 314 -13.61 26.72 -0.94
N TRP A 315 -14.56 26.07 -0.27
CA TRP A 315 -14.31 25.27 0.93
C TRP A 315 -13.32 24.12 0.66
N HIS A 316 -13.49 23.40 -0.45
CA HIS A 316 -12.59 22.29 -0.82
C HIS A 316 -11.16 22.79 -1.07
N HIS A 317 -11.03 23.93 -1.77
CA HIS A 317 -9.73 24.52 -2.03
C HIS A 317 -9.06 25.02 -0.76
N ALA A 318 -9.81 25.69 0.12
CA ALA A 318 -9.28 26.19 1.41
C ALA A 318 -8.82 25.04 2.32
N LEU A 319 -9.63 24.00 2.49
CA LEU A 319 -9.25 22.83 3.31
C LEU A 319 -8.05 22.10 2.70
N ARG A 320 -8.03 21.90 1.38
CA ARG A 320 -6.89 21.28 0.69
C ARG A 320 -5.61 22.09 0.89
N ALA A 321 -5.66 23.40 0.76
CA ALA A 321 -4.51 24.27 0.98
C ALA A 321 -3.95 24.13 2.41
N ARG A 322 -4.83 24.05 3.42
CA ARG A 322 -4.43 23.83 4.83
C ARG A 322 -3.78 22.45 5.02
N LEU A 323 -4.37 21.38 4.51
CA LEU A 323 -3.86 20.01 4.66
C LEU A 323 -2.57 19.77 3.88
N CYS A 324 -2.40 20.43 2.73
CA CYS A 324 -1.20 20.38 1.91
C CYS A 324 -0.07 21.31 2.41
N ARG A 325 -0.33 22.15 3.43
CA ARG A 325 0.70 23.02 4.02
C ARG A 325 1.82 22.13 4.59
N TRP A 326 3.06 22.44 4.20
CA TRP A 326 4.26 21.67 4.57
C TRP A 326 4.25 20.20 4.10
N GLY A 327 3.39 19.83 3.15
CA GLY A 327 3.26 18.43 2.70
C GLY A 327 4.56 17.87 2.12
N GLY A 328 5.30 18.65 1.33
CA GLY A 328 6.60 18.25 0.79
C GLY A 328 7.67 18.11 1.85
N LEU A 329 7.76 19.10 2.77
CA LEU A 329 8.71 19.03 3.89
C LEU A 329 8.43 17.83 4.79
N ARG A 330 7.15 17.60 5.15
CA ARG A 330 6.75 16.40 5.92
C ARG A 330 7.14 15.12 5.21
N GLY A 331 6.87 15.03 3.90
CA GLY A 331 7.24 13.85 3.09
C GLY A 331 8.75 13.62 3.07
N LEU A 332 9.55 14.67 2.91
CA LEU A 332 11.02 14.59 2.94
C LEU A 332 11.54 14.16 4.31
N LEU A 333 11.04 14.73 5.39
CA LEU A 333 11.47 14.36 6.74
C LEU A 333 11.14 12.90 7.07
N LEU A 334 9.93 12.43 6.71
CA LEU A 334 9.53 11.04 6.88
C LEU A 334 10.38 10.09 6.02
N LEU A 335 10.68 10.47 4.78
CA LEU A 335 11.57 9.72 3.89
C LEU A 335 12.95 9.54 4.54
N LEU A 336 13.60 10.62 4.94
CA LEU A 336 14.94 10.59 5.53
C LEU A 336 14.96 9.81 6.85
N LEU A 337 13.98 10.06 7.73
CA LEU A 337 13.85 9.33 8.99
C LEU A 337 13.67 7.84 8.77
N GLY A 338 12.76 7.44 7.87
CA GLY A 338 12.47 6.02 7.65
C GLY A 338 13.63 5.27 6.99
N LEU A 339 14.37 5.90 6.08
CA LEU A 339 15.59 5.31 5.52
C LEU A 339 16.70 5.20 6.59
N ALA A 340 16.87 6.22 7.44
CA ALA A 340 17.82 6.15 8.56
C ALA A 340 17.46 5.02 9.53
N ILE A 341 16.20 4.90 9.96
CA ILE A 341 15.74 3.80 10.85
C ILE A 341 16.05 2.43 10.23
N THR A 342 15.97 2.30 8.90
CA THR A 342 16.22 1.02 8.24
C THR A 342 17.71 0.73 8.10
N ALA A 343 18.54 1.77 7.97
CA ALA A 343 19.98 1.64 7.73
C ALA A 343 20.80 1.44 9.03
N PHE A 344 20.30 1.95 10.15
CA PHE A 344 20.96 1.94 11.46
C PHE A 344 20.12 1.24 12.53
#